data_0f864768d26f6cd4bea4889fb34491bd
#
_entry.id   0f864768d26f6cd4bea4889fb34491bd
#
_cell.length_a   1.000
_cell.length_b   1.000
_cell.length_c   1.000
_cell.angle_alpha   90.00
_cell.angle_beta   90.00
_cell.angle_gamma   90.00
#
_symmetry.space_group_name_H-M   'P 1'
#
loop_
_entity.id
_entity.type
_entity.pdbx_description
1 polymer ?
#
loop_
_entity_poly.entity_id
_entity_poly.type
_entity_poly.pdbx_seq_one_letter_code
_entity_poly.pdbx_strand_id
1 'polypeptide(L)'
;AYQEIHRLKERLVDENLALTEQLNNVDSEFGEIIGRSDAMYSVLKQVEMVAQSDSTVLILGETGTGKELIARAIHNLSNRNSRRMVKMNCAAMPAGLLESDLFGHERGAFTGASSQRLGRFELADKSSLFLDEVGDMPLELQPKLLRVLQEQEFERLGSNKLIQTDVRLI
;
A
#
# COMPACT_ATOMS: atom_id res chain seq x y z
N ALA A 1 -17.52 -27.82 14.06
CA ALA A 1 -16.86 -27.32 12.85
C ALA A 1 -16.87 -25.79 12.77
N TYR A 2 -18.02 -25.14 12.91
CA TYR A 2 -18.13 -23.66 12.84
C TYR A 2 -17.38 -22.95 13.96
N GLN A 3 -17.47 -23.44 15.20
CA GLN A 3 -16.77 -22.88 16.38
C GLN A 3 -15.25 -23.03 16.25
N GLU A 4 -14.78 -24.11 15.65
CA GLU A 4 -13.35 -24.35 15.43
C GLU A 4 -12.77 -23.42 14.37
N ILE A 5 -13.51 -23.19 13.28
CA ILE A 5 -13.14 -22.23 12.26
C ILE A 5 -13.07 -20.82 12.82
N HIS A 6 -14.02 -20.44 13.65
CA HIS A 6 -14.04 -19.14 14.31
C HIS A 6 -12.84 -18.95 15.24
N ARG A 7 -12.52 -19.95 16.04
CA ARG A 7 -11.36 -19.94 16.94
C ARG A 7 -10.03 -19.87 16.19
N LEU A 8 -9.91 -20.60 15.08
CA LEU A 8 -8.73 -20.56 14.23
C LEU A 8 -8.56 -19.19 13.56
N LYS A 9 -9.67 -18.59 13.13
CA LYS A 9 -9.67 -17.23 12.56
C LYS A 9 -9.23 -16.18 13.57
N GLU A 10 -9.75 -16.23 14.78
CA GLU A 10 -9.33 -15.32 15.87
C GLU A 10 -7.85 -15.48 16.17
N ARG A 11 -7.37 -16.72 16.29
CA ARG A 11 -5.95 -17.00 16.53
C ARG A 11 -5.04 -16.48 15.41
N LEU A 12 -5.44 -16.65 14.15
CA LEU A 12 -4.71 -16.10 13.00
C LEU A 12 -4.68 -14.57 13.01
N VAL A 13 -5.77 -13.93 13.41
CA VAL A 13 -5.81 -12.46 13.56
C VAL A 13 -4.85 -12.00 14.64
N ASP A 14 -4.83 -12.67 15.80
CA ASP A 14 -3.93 -12.34 16.92
C ASP A 14 -2.46 -12.57 16.54
N GLU A 15 -2.14 -13.69 15.90
CA GLU A 15 -0.80 -13.99 15.40
C GLU A 15 -0.34 -12.95 14.36
N ASN A 16 -1.22 -12.56 13.44
CA ASN A 16 -0.92 -11.52 12.45
C ASN A 16 -0.69 -10.15 13.08
N LEU A 17 -1.47 -9.78 14.10
CA LEU A 17 -1.26 -8.55 14.85
C LEU A 17 0.09 -8.55 15.57
N ALA A 18 0.45 -9.63 16.26
CA ALA A 18 1.73 -9.77 16.94
C ALA A 18 2.91 -9.69 15.97
N LEU A 19 2.82 -10.37 14.81
CA LEU A 19 3.84 -10.30 13.76
C LEU A 19 3.96 -8.90 13.18
N THR A 20 2.84 -8.20 12.98
CA THR A 20 2.82 -6.83 12.49
C THR A 20 3.49 -5.88 13.48
N GLU A 21 3.22 -6.02 14.76
CA GLU A 21 3.88 -5.22 15.82
C GLU A 21 5.38 -5.46 15.86
N GLN A 22 5.83 -6.72 15.77
CA GLN A 22 7.25 -7.04 15.70
C GLN A 22 7.94 -6.44 14.49
N LEU A 23 7.30 -6.50 13.32
CA LEU A 23 7.82 -5.89 12.10
C LEU A 23 7.89 -4.36 12.20
N ASN A 24 6.87 -3.74 12.77
CA ASN A 24 6.85 -2.28 12.99
C ASN A 24 7.96 -1.84 13.96
N ASN A 25 8.25 -2.62 14.98
CA ASN A 25 9.35 -2.34 15.90
C ASN A 25 10.72 -2.46 15.22
N VAL A 26 10.90 -3.45 14.34
CA VAL A 26 12.12 -3.58 13.53
C VAL A 26 12.25 -2.42 12.53
N ASP A 27 11.14 -2.06 11.87
CA ASP A 27 11.11 -0.93 10.93
C ASP A 27 11.35 0.43 11.64
N SER A 28 10.99 0.57 12.92
CA SER A 28 11.25 1.80 13.68
C SER A 28 12.73 1.99 14.03
N GLU A 29 13.49 0.92 14.18
CA GLU A 29 14.96 0.97 14.36
C GLU A 29 15.67 1.41 13.06
N PHE A 30 15.11 1.09 11.90
CA PHE A 30 15.60 1.53 10.59
C PHE A 30 15.02 2.88 10.12
N GLY A 31 14.06 3.43 10.86
CA GLY A 31 13.35 4.66 10.53
C GLY A 31 14.10 5.95 10.86
N GLU A 32 15.32 5.88 11.38
CA GLU A 32 16.13 7.09 11.56
C GLU A 32 16.64 7.60 10.22
N ILE A 33 15.92 8.59 9.69
CA ILE A 33 16.42 9.37 8.57
C ILE A 33 17.61 10.18 9.06
N ILE A 34 18.80 9.71 8.72
CA ILE A 34 20.05 10.38 9.08
C ILE A 34 20.29 11.52 8.09
N GLY A 35 19.89 12.72 8.47
CA GLY A 35 20.16 13.93 7.70
C GLY A 35 20.02 15.16 8.58
N ARG A 36 21.00 16.05 8.52
CA ARG A 36 21.03 17.29 9.32
C ARG A 36 21.03 18.55 8.46
N SER A 37 20.73 18.43 7.16
CA SER A 37 20.61 19.62 6.30
C SER A 37 19.30 20.37 6.59
N ASP A 38 19.30 21.67 6.38
CA ASP A 38 18.10 22.49 6.51
C ASP A 38 16.98 22.04 5.58
N ALA A 39 17.34 21.56 4.39
CA ALA A 39 16.41 20.99 3.43
C ALA A 39 15.74 19.71 3.98
N MET A 40 16.51 18.82 4.59
CA MET A 40 15.97 17.60 5.21
C MET A 40 15.09 17.91 6.41
N TYR A 41 15.47 18.87 7.24
CA TYR A 41 14.66 19.32 8.36
C TYR A 41 13.30 19.87 7.92
N SER A 42 13.29 20.65 6.83
CA SER A 42 12.06 21.15 6.22
C SER A 42 11.15 20.01 5.72
N VAL A 43 11.73 18.99 5.07
CA VAL A 43 10.99 17.80 4.63
C VAL A 43 10.38 17.04 5.81
N LEU A 44 11.15 16.83 6.89
CA LEU A 44 10.65 16.14 8.08
C LEU A 44 9.50 16.89 8.75
N LYS A 45 9.53 18.21 8.77
CA LYS A 45 8.38 19.01 9.25
C LYS A 45 7.13 18.81 8.40
N GLN A 46 7.28 18.78 7.08
CA GLN A 46 6.17 18.47 6.18
C GLN A 46 5.63 17.06 6.39
N VAL A 47 6.50 16.07 6.64
CA VAL A 47 6.12 14.71 6.98
C VAL A 47 5.24 14.68 8.23
N GLU A 48 5.65 15.34 9.31
CA GLU A 48 4.87 15.42 10.55
C GLU A 48 3.48 16.01 10.31
N MET A 49 3.40 17.07 9.53
CA MET A 49 2.13 17.74 9.23
C MET A 49 1.21 16.87 8.39
N VAL A 50 1.71 16.26 7.33
CA VAL A 50 0.89 15.48 6.39
C VAL A 50 0.53 14.10 6.93
N ALA A 51 1.34 13.56 7.85
CA ALA A 51 1.10 12.23 8.43
C ALA A 51 -0.26 12.15 9.13
N GLN A 52 -0.70 13.21 9.78
CA GLN A 52 -1.98 13.27 10.51
C GLN A 52 -3.20 13.36 9.59
N SER A 53 -3.01 13.67 8.30
CA SER A 53 -4.09 13.72 7.33
C SER A 53 -4.22 12.42 6.54
N ASP A 54 -5.37 12.18 5.93
CA ASP A 54 -5.60 11.06 5.01
C ASP A 54 -5.33 11.44 3.54
N SER A 55 -4.81 12.62 3.30
CA SER A 55 -4.52 13.09 1.95
C SER A 55 -3.48 12.21 1.25
N THR A 56 -3.65 12.04 -0.04
CA THR A 56 -2.65 11.43 -0.92
C THR A 56 -1.38 12.28 -0.91
N VAL A 57 -0.23 11.65 -0.84
CA VAL A 57 1.07 12.32 -0.80
C VAL A 57 1.89 11.92 -2.02
N LEU A 58 2.49 12.90 -2.67
CA LEU A 58 3.46 12.69 -3.73
C LEU A 58 4.85 13.06 -3.23
N ILE A 59 5.75 12.08 -3.24
CA ILE A 59 7.15 12.27 -2.87
C ILE A 59 7.98 12.41 -4.15
N LEU A 60 8.62 13.56 -4.31
CA LEU A 60 9.47 13.84 -5.46
C LEU A 60 10.94 13.70 -5.08
N GLY A 61 11.70 13.03 -5.94
CA GLY A 61 13.13 12.86 -5.75
C GLY A 61 13.72 11.89 -6.77
N GLU A 62 15.00 11.97 -6.97
CA GLU A 62 15.73 11.02 -7.84
C GLU A 62 15.75 9.62 -7.24
N THR A 63 16.02 8.62 -8.07
CA THR A 63 16.18 7.23 -7.62
C THR A 63 17.31 7.13 -6.59
N GLY A 64 17.04 6.41 -5.49
CA GLY A 64 18.03 6.22 -4.42
C GLY A 64 18.16 7.37 -3.42
N THR A 65 17.27 8.36 -3.44
CA THR A 65 17.28 9.50 -2.50
C THR A 65 16.61 9.23 -1.15
N GLY A 66 16.07 8.03 -0.94
CA GLY A 66 15.41 7.66 0.32
C GLY A 66 13.91 7.94 0.36
N LYS A 67 13.24 7.99 -0.79
CA LYS A 67 11.77 8.19 -0.87
C LYS A 67 10.99 7.16 -0.07
N GLU A 68 11.43 5.90 -0.06
CA GLU A 68 10.78 4.84 0.73
C GLU A 68 10.86 5.11 2.24
N LEU A 69 11.97 5.64 2.72
CA LEU A 69 12.13 6.01 4.13
C LEU A 69 11.16 7.14 4.52
N ILE A 70 10.97 8.12 3.64
CA ILE A 70 9.98 9.19 3.83
C ILE A 70 8.56 8.61 3.85
N ALA A 71 8.22 7.72 2.93
CA ALA A 71 6.93 7.05 2.90
C ALA A 71 6.65 6.27 4.19
N ARG A 72 7.61 5.53 4.68
CA ARG A 72 7.52 4.82 5.97
C ARG A 72 7.33 5.77 7.14
N ALA A 73 8.05 6.88 7.17
CA ALA A 73 7.90 7.88 8.22
C ALA A 73 6.48 8.48 8.22
N ILE A 74 5.93 8.79 7.06
CA ILE A 74 4.56 9.27 6.93
C ILE A 74 3.56 8.24 7.47
N HIS A 75 3.72 6.98 7.10
CA HIS A 75 2.85 5.90 7.56
C HIS A 75 2.96 5.67 9.07
N ASN A 76 4.17 5.61 9.60
CA ASN A 76 4.41 5.35 11.03
C ASN A 76 3.90 6.47 11.93
N LEU A 77 3.90 7.70 11.47
CA LEU A 77 3.35 8.86 12.19
C LEU A 77 1.85 9.08 11.93
N SER A 78 1.25 8.29 11.05
CA SER A 78 -0.17 8.42 10.68
C SER A 78 -1.09 7.66 11.64
N ASN A 79 -2.38 7.93 11.53
CA ASN A 79 -3.42 7.18 12.25
C ASN A 79 -3.59 5.74 11.74
N ARG A 80 -2.91 5.37 10.67
CA ARG A 80 -2.95 4.04 10.04
C ARG A 80 -1.75 3.16 10.41
N ASN A 81 -0.95 3.58 11.37
CA ASN A 81 0.28 2.90 11.76
C ASN A 81 0.08 1.52 12.40
N SER A 82 -1.13 1.20 12.85
CA SER A 82 -1.46 -0.12 13.40
C SER A 82 -1.47 -1.24 12.37
N ARG A 83 -1.56 -0.90 11.10
CA ARG A 83 -1.50 -1.84 9.98
C ARG A 83 -0.23 -1.60 9.18
N ARG A 84 0.33 -2.68 8.64
CA ARG A 84 1.53 -2.61 7.83
C ARG A 84 1.26 -1.84 6.53
N MET A 85 2.17 -0.94 6.18
CA MET A 85 2.19 -0.31 4.86
C MET A 85 2.46 -1.34 3.77
N VAL A 86 1.62 -1.36 2.76
CA VAL A 86 1.84 -2.17 1.55
C VAL A 86 2.65 -1.35 0.57
N LYS A 87 3.64 -1.95 -0.06
CA LYS A 87 4.45 -1.28 -1.07
C LYS A 87 4.47 -2.02 -2.40
N MET A 88 4.62 -1.28 -3.46
CA MET A 88 4.71 -1.82 -4.82
C MET A 88 5.58 -0.90 -5.68
N ASN A 89 6.41 -1.52 -6.52
CA ASN A 89 7.19 -0.80 -7.53
C ASN A 89 6.49 -0.91 -8.89
N CYS A 90 6.16 0.23 -9.49
CA CYS A 90 5.45 0.29 -10.76
C CYS A 90 6.36 0.15 -11.99
N ALA A 91 7.68 0.27 -11.83
CA ALA A 91 8.62 0.24 -12.95
C ALA A 91 9.02 -1.17 -13.40
N ALA A 92 8.92 -2.16 -12.52
CA ALA A 92 9.55 -3.47 -12.71
C ALA A 92 8.67 -4.51 -13.40
N MET A 93 7.44 -4.17 -13.79
CA MET A 93 6.46 -5.15 -14.26
C MET A 93 5.84 -4.78 -15.61
N PRO A 94 5.53 -5.78 -16.47
CA PRO A 94 4.63 -5.59 -17.60
C PRO A 94 3.24 -5.10 -17.16
N ALA A 95 2.56 -4.32 -18.01
CA ALA A 95 1.27 -3.70 -17.70
C ALA A 95 0.20 -4.68 -17.18
N GLY A 96 0.08 -5.86 -17.78
CA GLY A 96 -0.90 -6.87 -17.35
C GLY A 96 -0.63 -7.46 -15.98
N LEU A 97 0.63 -7.69 -15.62
CA LEU A 97 1.03 -8.15 -14.29
C LEU A 97 0.85 -7.05 -13.25
N LEU A 98 1.18 -5.81 -13.59
CA LEU A 98 0.98 -4.66 -12.71
C LEU A 98 -0.49 -4.46 -12.37
N GLU A 99 -1.37 -4.55 -13.36
CA GLU A 99 -2.82 -4.46 -13.16
C GLU A 99 -3.35 -5.57 -12.25
N SER A 100 -2.97 -6.82 -12.50
CA SER A 100 -3.34 -7.96 -11.66
C SER A 100 -2.81 -7.83 -10.23
N ASP A 101 -1.60 -7.32 -10.05
CA ASP A 101 -1.00 -7.12 -8.73
C ASP A 101 -1.68 -5.98 -7.95
N LEU A 102 -2.06 -4.90 -8.63
CA LEU A 102 -2.75 -3.78 -7.99
C LEU A 102 -4.19 -4.11 -7.60
N PHE A 103 -4.96 -4.62 -8.54
CA PHE A 103 -6.42 -4.77 -8.40
C PHE A 103 -6.85 -6.19 -8.07
N GLY A 104 -5.97 -7.17 -8.23
CA GLY A 104 -6.32 -8.58 -8.09
C GLY A 104 -7.05 -9.13 -9.30
N HIS A 105 -7.30 -10.41 -9.30
CA HIS A 105 -8.03 -11.08 -10.36
C HIS A 105 -8.91 -12.21 -9.83
N GLU A 106 -9.99 -12.47 -10.55
CA GLU A 106 -10.82 -13.63 -10.37
C GLU A 106 -10.24 -14.82 -11.14
N ARG A 107 -10.61 -16.03 -10.73
CA ARG A 107 -10.27 -17.24 -11.47
C ARG A 107 -10.78 -17.15 -12.91
N GLY A 108 -9.92 -17.43 -13.87
CA GLY A 108 -10.26 -17.40 -15.29
C GLY A 108 -10.25 -16.01 -15.94
N ALA A 109 -9.79 -14.98 -15.23
CA ALA A 109 -9.71 -13.61 -15.76
C ALA A 109 -8.81 -13.46 -16.98
N PHE A 110 -7.77 -14.28 -17.07
CA PHE A 110 -6.82 -14.33 -18.20
C PHE A 110 -6.18 -15.72 -18.26
N THR A 111 -5.43 -16.01 -19.32
CA THR A 111 -4.70 -17.27 -19.46
C THR A 111 -3.67 -17.43 -18.35
N GLY A 112 -3.79 -18.49 -17.55
CA GLY A 112 -2.93 -18.74 -16.39
C GLY A 112 -3.52 -18.28 -15.05
N ALA A 113 -4.68 -17.63 -15.03
CA ALA A 113 -5.40 -17.28 -13.80
C ALA A 113 -6.15 -18.52 -13.25
N SER A 114 -5.41 -19.44 -12.64
CA SER A 114 -5.95 -20.71 -12.10
C SER A 114 -6.72 -20.54 -10.79
N SER A 115 -6.50 -19.44 -10.07
CA SER A 115 -7.14 -19.11 -8.81
C SER A 115 -7.38 -17.61 -8.67
N GLN A 116 -8.27 -17.23 -7.76
CA GLN A 116 -8.46 -15.85 -7.34
C GLN A 116 -7.22 -15.32 -6.60
N ARG A 117 -6.85 -14.08 -6.86
CA ARG A 117 -5.77 -13.38 -6.15
C ARG A 117 -6.23 -12.02 -5.66
N LEU A 118 -5.92 -11.72 -4.41
CA LEU A 118 -6.14 -10.40 -3.84
C LEU A 118 -5.07 -9.42 -4.35
N GLY A 119 -5.51 -8.23 -4.74
CA GLY A 119 -4.62 -7.15 -5.15
C GLY A 119 -4.09 -6.32 -3.99
N ARG A 120 -3.14 -5.44 -4.30
CA ARG A 120 -2.52 -4.55 -3.31
C ARG A 120 -3.52 -3.60 -2.66
N PHE A 121 -4.51 -3.12 -3.40
CA PHE A 121 -5.55 -2.26 -2.82
C PHE A 121 -6.40 -2.96 -1.77
N GLU A 122 -6.69 -4.24 -1.95
CA GLU A 122 -7.40 -5.02 -0.93
C GLU A 122 -6.51 -5.30 0.29
N LEU A 123 -5.24 -5.64 0.07
CA LEU A 123 -4.28 -5.89 1.14
C LEU A 123 -3.99 -4.64 1.96
N ALA A 124 -4.03 -3.47 1.34
CA ALA A 124 -3.78 -2.19 1.99
C ALA A 124 -5.03 -1.54 2.59
N ASP A 125 -6.17 -2.21 2.57
CA ASP A 125 -7.41 -1.67 3.13
C ASP A 125 -7.22 -1.24 4.58
N LYS A 126 -7.66 -0.03 4.90
CA LYS A 126 -7.46 0.67 6.17
C LYS A 126 -5.99 0.92 6.56
N SER A 127 -5.10 0.85 5.59
CA SER A 127 -3.67 1.12 5.72
C SER A 127 -3.21 2.12 4.66
N SER A 128 -1.92 2.12 4.37
CA SER A 128 -1.31 2.93 3.32
C SER A 128 -0.72 2.04 2.23
N LEU A 129 -0.82 2.47 0.99
CA LEU A 129 -0.16 1.86 -0.16
C LEU A 129 0.89 2.83 -0.70
N PHE A 130 2.14 2.40 -0.67
CA PHE A 130 3.25 3.14 -1.27
C PHE A 130 3.48 2.63 -2.69
N LEU A 131 3.31 3.51 -3.66
CA LEU A 131 3.58 3.24 -5.08
C LEU A 131 4.90 3.89 -5.48
N ASP A 132 5.97 3.11 -5.50
CA ASP A 132 7.27 3.57 -5.96
C ASP A 132 7.32 3.64 -7.48
N GLU A 133 8.02 4.65 -8.01
CA GLU A 133 8.13 4.90 -9.45
C GLU A 133 6.77 4.99 -10.16
N VAL A 134 5.83 5.70 -9.55
CA VAL A 134 4.46 5.84 -10.08
C VAL A 134 4.43 6.52 -11.46
N GLY A 135 5.43 7.34 -11.79
CA GLY A 135 5.57 7.95 -13.10
C GLY A 135 5.80 6.96 -14.25
N ASP A 136 6.26 5.76 -13.94
CA ASP A 136 6.46 4.68 -14.92
C ASP A 136 5.21 3.82 -15.14
N MET A 137 4.13 4.13 -14.45
CA MET A 137 2.87 3.38 -14.62
C MET A 137 2.36 3.51 -16.06
N PRO A 138 2.00 2.38 -16.71
CA PRO A 138 1.41 2.42 -18.05
C PRO A 138 0.18 3.32 -18.13
N LEU A 139 0.05 4.07 -19.21
CA LEU A 139 -1.07 5.01 -19.44
C LEU A 139 -2.44 4.35 -19.31
N GLU A 140 -2.55 3.10 -19.70
CA GLU A 140 -3.79 2.30 -19.65
C GLU A 140 -4.29 2.09 -18.20
N LEU A 141 -3.40 2.08 -17.21
CA LEU A 141 -3.73 1.87 -15.80
C LEU A 141 -3.99 3.17 -15.04
N GLN A 142 -3.56 4.30 -15.56
CA GLN A 142 -3.72 5.59 -14.89
C GLN A 142 -5.18 5.96 -14.64
N PRO A 143 -6.14 5.77 -15.58
CA PRO A 143 -7.55 6.01 -15.28
C PRO A 143 -8.13 5.13 -14.16
N LYS A 144 -7.68 3.88 -14.08
CA LYS A 144 -8.10 2.97 -13.00
C LYS A 144 -7.58 3.41 -11.64
N LEU A 145 -6.32 3.84 -11.58
CA LEU A 145 -5.74 4.41 -10.37
C LEU A 145 -6.49 5.68 -9.94
N LEU A 146 -6.77 6.56 -10.89
CA LEU A 146 -7.52 7.79 -10.61
C LEU A 146 -8.90 7.49 -10.03
N ARG A 147 -9.59 6.50 -10.57
CA ARG A 147 -10.90 6.06 -10.05
C ARG A 147 -10.81 5.61 -8.59
N VAL A 148 -9.82 4.82 -8.23
CA VAL A 148 -9.61 4.40 -6.84
C VAL A 148 -9.35 5.58 -5.92
N LEU A 149 -8.55 6.55 -6.38
CA LEU A 149 -8.26 7.78 -5.63
C LEU A 149 -9.51 8.63 -5.37
N GLN A 150 -10.39 8.75 -6.36
CA GLN A 150 -11.57 9.61 -6.30
C GLN A 150 -12.75 8.92 -5.64
N GLU A 151 -13.01 7.66 -5.99
CA GLU A 151 -14.23 6.95 -5.61
C GLU A 151 -13.99 5.91 -4.51
N GLN A 152 -12.74 5.59 -4.19
CA GLN A 152 -12.35 4.56 -3.20
C GLN A 152 -12.97 3.19 -3.50
N GLU A 153 -13.11 2.88 -4.77
CA GLU A 153 -13.64 1.60 -5.24
C GLU A 153 -12.97 1.16 -6.54
N PHE A 154 -12.95 -0.13 -6.76
CA PHE A 154 -12.34 -0.74 -7.95
C PHE A 154 -12.97 -2.10 -8.25
N GLU A 155 -12.64 -2.66 -9.41
CA GLU A 155 -13.03 -4.00 -9.83
C GLU A 155 -11.78 -4.86 -10.00
N ARG A 156 -11.87 -6.14 -9.60
CA ARG A 156 -10.84 -7.13 -9.94
C ARG A 156 -10.89 -7.43 -11.44
N LEU A 157 -9.76 -7.84 -12.01
CA LEU A 157 -9.72 -8.39 -13.36
C LEU A 157 -10.68 -9.59 -13.47
N GLY A 158 -11.52 -9.58 -14.50
CA GLY A 158 -12.51 -10.63 -14.74
C GLY A 158 -13.78 -10.51 -13.89
N SER A 159 -13.97 -9.42 -13.17
CA SER A 159 -15.15 -9.16 -12.36
C SER A 159 -15.71 -7.77 -12.61
N ASN A 160 -17.03 -7.66 -12.56
CA ASN A 160 -17.74 -6.37 -12.56
C ASN A 160 -18.20 -5.94 -11.16
N LYS A 161 -17.86 -6.73 -10.13
CA LYS A 161 -18.20 -6.41 -8.75
C LYS A 161 -17.32 -5.27 -8.23
N LEU A 162 -17.94 -4.20 -7.77
CA LEU A 162 -17.27 -3.11 -7.11
C LEU A 162 -16.79 -3.52 -5.71
N ILE A 163 -15.52 -3.29 -5.44
CA ILE A 163 -14.90 -3.50 -4.14
C ILE A 163 -14.54 -2.13 -3.58
N GLN A 164 -15.05 -1.83 -2.41
CA GLN A 164 -14.68 -0.62 -1.69
C GLN A 164 -13.39 -0.83 -0.92
N THR A 165 -12.55 0.20 -0.90
CA THR A 165 -11.28 0.18 -0.19
C THR A 165 -11.02 1.53 0.46
N ASP A 166 -10.48 1.51 1.67
CA ASP A 166 -10.05 2.70 2.40
C ASP A 166 -8.53 2.68 2.49
N VAL A 167 -7.88 3.15 1.44
CA VAL A 167 -6.42 3.14 1.29
C VAL A 167 -5.92 4.56 1.15
N ARG A 168 -4.90 4.91 1.94
CA ARG A 168 -4.12 6.11 1.74
C ARG A 168 -2.99 5.83 0.74
N LEU A 169 -2.87 6.64 -0.30
CA LEU A 169 -1.77 6.54 -1.26
C LEU A 169 -0.61 7.47 -0.92
N ILE A 170 0.58 6.93 -1.03
CA ILE A 170 1.84 7.66 -0.89
C ILE A 170 2.70 7.38 -2.14
#